data_8120672277e14fa5f7d72828cc2d23dd
#
_entry.id   8120672277e14fa5f7d72828cc2d23dd
#
_cell.length_a   1.000
_cell.length_b   1.000
_cell.length_c   1.000
_cell.angle_alpha   90.00
_cell.angle_beta   90.00
_cell.angle_gamma   90.00
#
_symmetry.space_group_name_H-M   'P 1'
#
loop_
_entity.id
_entity.type
_entity.pdbx_description
1 polymer ?
#
loop_
_entity_poly.entity_id
_entity_poly.type
_entity_poly.pdbx_seq_one_letter_code
_entity_poly.pdbx_strand_id
1 'polypeptide(L)'
;RKRATMSNGGLPMSRNLSAAIFDLDRTLISGSSSTVFMRYLTEAGVADVGKNPLIEPLVELAQFTLKAIYDIAGESRLLMQPAKLAVRAAVGWNIGDVDAACAKAAKEIVEMVQPFARPLIEEHRAEGRLLVLASTSPLAFTTALADELGFDAVIGTSWANDGTIYTGELDGPFVWGPAKADAVETWAEENNVRLDRSYAYSDSYFDSPLLALVGNPVAVNPDTRLAATAAIKGWPTRHLDKSDGVIKMGGREIQEWTRPLMRPEFVAPYADISFHDIEKIPTDGAAIVVFNHRSYFDPTVMGLLFAKAARNLRGLGKKEVFDVPIIGRLMRGMGGVRVERSSGSDEPLQAAARALEGGEVVMLAPEGTIPRGPAFFDPELKGRWGAAKLAAQTGVPVIPGCGALSGSGRAARGCPT
;
A
#
# COMPACT_ATOMS: atom_id res chain seq x y z
N ARG A 1 -35.58 -6.26 10.29
CA ARG A 1 -35.32 -6.70 8.89
C ARG A 1 -35.04 -5.44 8.05
N LYS A 2 -33.83 -4.92 8.11
CA LYS A 2 -33.32 -4.02 7.07
C LYS A 2 -32.36 -4.85 6.22
N ARG A 3 -32.81 -5.17 5.02
CA ARG A 3 -32.05 -5.76 3.92
C ARG A 3 -30.80 -4.90 3.66
N ALA A 4 -29.71 -5.55 3.25
CA ALA A 4 -28.70 -4.92 2.45
C ALA A 4 -29.42 -4.24 1.25
N THR A 5 -29.66 -2.96 1.33
CA THR A 5 -30.40 -2.23 0.26
C THR A 5 -29.43 -1.88 -0.81
N MET A 6 -29.38 -2.73 -1.83
CA MET A 6 -29.05 -2.23 -3.17
C MET A 6 -30.11 -1.20 -3.56
N SER A 7 -29.70 -0.03 -4.00
CA SER A 7 -30.55 0.89 -4.75
C SER A 7 -31.05 0.14 -5.98
N ASN A 8 -32.38 -0.03 -6.10
CA ASN A 8 -33.06 -0.68 -7.21
C ASN A 8 -32.93 0.15 -8.50
N GLY A 9 -31.77 0.08 -9.15
CA GLY A 9 -31.67 0.27 -10.58
C GLY A 9 -31.52 -1.12 -11.19
N GLY A 10 -32.58 -1.62 -11.86
CA GLY A 10 -32.66 -2.98 -12.40
C GLY A 10 -31.46 -3.31 -13.27
N LEU A 11 -30.53 -4.10 -12.73
CA LEU A 11 -29.45 -4.74 -13.50
C LEU A 11 -30.06 -5.85 -14.36
N PRO A 12 -29.65 -5.98 -15.62
CA PRO A 12 -30.20 -7.01 -16.51
C PRO A 12 -29.84 -8.40 -15.96
N MET A 13 -30.87 -9.22 -15.71
CA MET A 13 -30.75 -10.63 -15.35
C MET A 13 -30.02 -11.40 -16.46
N SER A 14 -28.72 -11.63 -16.29
CA SER A 14 -27.86 -12.69 -16.88
C SER A 14 -26.40 -12.25 -17.08
N ARG A 15 -25.81 -11.44 -16.24
CA ARG A 15 -24.35 -11.29 -16.24
C ARG A 15 -23.79 -12.20 -15.17
N ASN A 16 -22.85 -13.11 -15.57
CA ASN A 16 -21.93 -13.79 -14.67
C ASN A 16 -21.06 -12.72 -13.98
N LEU A 17 -21.59 -12.07 -12.93
CA LEU A 17 -20.89 -11.04 -12.19
C LEU A 17 -19.71 -11.67 -11.49
N SER A 18 -18.60 -10.94 -11.44
CA SER A 18 -17.46 -11.26 -10.59
C SER A 18 -17.19 -10.09 -9.65
N ALA A 19 -16.49 -10.36 -8.57
CA ALA A 19 -16.20 -9.37 -7.54
C ALA A 19 -14.69 -9.25 -7.28
N ALA A 20 -14.30 -8.11 -6.74
CA ALA A 20 -13.02 -7.91 -6.07
C ALA A 20 -13.31 -7.66 -4.59
N ILE A 21 -12.93 -8.60 -3.76
CA ILE A 21 -13.23 -8.65 -2.33
C ILE A 21 -11.98 -8.22 -1.59
N PHE A 22 -12.08 -7.16 -0.81
CA PHE A 22 -10.95 -6.59 -0.09
C PHE A 22 -11.17 -6.72 1.42
N ASP A 23 -10.18 -7.25 2.12
CA ASP A 23 -10.06 -7.01 3.54
C ASP A 23 -9.60 -5.57 3.81
N LEU A 24 -9.82 -5.05 5.01
CA LEU A 24 -9.59 -3.66 5.36
C LEU A 24 -8.22 -3.40 5.98
N ASP A 25 -8.06 -3.89 7.22
CA ASP A 25 -6.92 -3.55 8.06
C ASP A 25 -5.64 -4.18 7.51
N ARG A 26 -4.55 -3.37 7.34
CA ARG A 26 -3.27 -3.79 6.76
C ARG A 26 -3.35 -4.29 5.31
N THR A 27 -4.54 -4.42 4.76
CA THR A 27 -4.81 -4.76 3.36
C THR A 27 -5.10 -3.50 2.54
N LEU A 28 -6.26 -2.89 2.67
CA LEU A 28 -6.59 -1.62 2.01
C LEU A 28 -5.93 -0.42 2.67
N ILE A 29 -5.83 -0.41 4.00
CA ILE A 29 -5.25 0.67 4.79
C ILE A 29 -3.94 0.27 5.45
N SER A 30 -3.09 1.27 5.76
CA SER A 30 -1.78 1.09 6.37
C SER A 30 -1.83 0.95 7.89
N GLY A 31 -2.64 0.06 8.43
CA GLY A 31 -2.75 -0.11 9.89
C GLY A 31 -4.08 -0.63 10.31
N SER A 32 -4.50 -0.33 11.56
CA SER A 32 -5.78 -0.75 12.11
C SER A 32 -6.79 0.40 12.13
N SER A 33 -7.96 0.14 11.57
CA SER A 33 -9.11 1.06 11.58
C SER A 33 -9.71 1.24 12.98
N SER A 34 -9.56 0.24 13.85
CA SER A 34 -10.19 0.20 15.17
C SER A 34 -9.75 1.36 16.07
N THR A 35 -8.51 1.81 15.99
CA THR A 35 -8.01 2.94 16.80
C THR A 35 -8.65 4.26 16.42
N VAL A 36 -8.84 4.52 15.14
CA VAL A 36 -9.52 5.72 14.64
C VAL A 36 -10.99 5.66 14.99
N PHE A 37 -11.63 4.52 14.76
CA PHE A 37 -13.04 4.31 15.08
C PHE A 37 -13.34 4.54 16.58
N MET A 38 -12.56 3.92 17.47
CA MET A 38 -12.73 4.08 18.92
C MET A 38 -12.51 5.52 19.39
N ARG A 39 -11.56 6.24 18.79
CA ARG A 39 -11.34 7.66 19.11
C ARG A 39 -12.57 8.50 18.79
N TYR A 40 -13.16 8.36 17.61
CA TYR A 40 -14.38 9.10 17.26
C TYR A 40 -15.58 8.74 18.10
N LEU A 41 -15.74 7.48 18.53
CA LEU A 41 -16.78 7.08 19.49
C LEU A 41 -16.58 7.74 20.86
N THR A 42 -15.33 7.86 21.31
CA THR A 42 -15.00 8.51 22.58
C THR A 42 -15.24 10.03 22.50
N GLU A 43 -14.81 10.68 21.42
CA GLU A 43 -15.05 12.11 21.16
C GLU A 43 -16.54 12.46 21.06
N ALA A 44 -17.34 11.54 20.53
CA ALA A 44 -18.79 11.66 20.45
C ALA A 44 -19.49 11.40 21.79
N GLY A 45 -18.75 10.99 22.83
CA GLY A 45 -19.30 10.63 24.14
C GLY A 45 -20.11 9.32 24.13
N VAL A 46 -19.99 8.53 23.07
CA VAL A 46 -20.67 7.24 22.92
C VAL A 46 -19.95 6.17 23.70
N ALA A 47 -18.62 6.09 23.54
CA ALA A 47 -17.78 5.20 24.31
C ALA A 47 -17.24 5.94 25.53
N ASP A 48 -17.84 5.73 26.68
CA ASP A 48 -17.29 6.22 27.96
C ASP A 48 -16.17 5.25 28.41
N VAL A 49 -14.99 5.42 27.81
CA VAL A 49 -13.79 4.69 28.26
C VAL A 49 -13.34 5.35 29.56
N GLY A 50 -14.03 4.94 30.65
CA GLY A 50 -13.77 5.24 32.03
C GLY A 50 -12.93 6.48 32.34
N LYS A 51 -13.58 7.59 32.61
CA LYS A 51 -12.98 8.81 33.19
C LYS A 51 -12.47 8.58 34.64
N ASN A 52 -11.94 7.39 34.91
CA ASN A 52 -11.29 7.13 36.18
C ASN A 52 -9.80 7.41 36.03
N PRO A 53 -9.27 8.51 36.57
CA PRO A 53 -7.87 8.92 36.39
C PRO A 53 -6.85 7.89 36.92
N LEU A 54 -7.30 6.89 37.68
CA LEU A 54 -6.46 5.78 38.16
C LEU A 54 -6.39 4.61 37.18
N ILE A 55 -7.36 4.48 36.27
CA ILE A 55 -7.46 3.36 35.31
C ILE A 55 -7.06 3.80 33.91
N GLU A 56 -7.25 5.07 33.56
CA GLU A 56 -6.97 5.65 32.24
C GLU A 56 -5.54 5.33 31.74
N PRO A 57 -4.45 5.52 32.54
CA PRO A 57 -3.10 5.19 32.07
C PRO A 57 -2.88 3.70 31.82
N LEU A 58 -3.59 2.84 32.57
CA LEU A 58 -3.52 1.38 32.41
C LEU A 58 -4.24 0.92 31.14
N VAL A 59 -5.37 1.57 30.83
CA VAL A 59 -6.13 1.32 29.59
C VAL A 59 -5.35 1.79 28.37
N GLU A 60 -4.74 2.97 28.42
CA GLU A 60 -3.87 3.48 27.35
C GLU A 60 -2.65 2.58 27.12
N LEU A 61 -1.98 2.16 28.19
CA LEU A 61 -0.85 1.24 28.11
C LEU A 61 -1.25 -0.11 27.53
N ALA A 62 -2.42 -0.64 27.93
CA ALA A 62 -2.96 -1.90 27.40
C ALA A 62 -3.32 -1.77 25.91
N GLN A 63 -3.95 -0.66 25.52
CA GLN A 63 -4.25 -0.37 24.11
C GLN A 63 -2.98 -0.22 23.27
N PHE A 64 -1.98 0.50 23.78
CA PHE A 64 -0.68 0.67 23.12
C PHE A 64 0.03 -0.69 22.96
N THR A 65 0.03 -1.51 24.00
CA THR A 65 0.67 -2.83 23.99
C THR A 65 -0.06 -3.80 23.05
N LEU A 66 -1.39 -3.82 23.07
CA LEU A 66 -2.22 -4.62 22.15
C LEU A 66 -2.02 -4.19 20.71
N LYS A 67 -1.97 -2.87 20.45
CA LYS A 67 -1.69 -2.33 19.13
C LYS A 67 -0.30 -2.75 18.64
N ALA A 68 0.74 -2.61 19.46
CA ALA A 68 2.10 -3.01 19.10
C ALA A 68 2.18 -4.52 18.80
N ILE A 69 1.49 -5.36 19.56
CA ILE A 69 1.43 -6.80 19.32
C ILE A 69 0.66 -7.08 18.03
N TYR A 70 -0.46 -6.41 17.79
CA TYR A 70 -1.23 -6.55 16.56
C TYR A 70 -0.43 -6.11 15.31
N ASP A 71 0.28 -4.98 15.40
CA ASP A 71 1.09 -4.44 14.32
C ASP A 71 2.29 -5.36 13.97
N ILE A 72 2.84 -6.08 14.97
CA ILE A 72 4.00 -6.97 14.78
C ILE A 72 3.58 -8.41 14.44
N ALA A 73 2.63 -8.96 15.18
CA ALA A 73 2.26 -10.37 15.11
C ALA A 73 1.03 -10.64 14.22
N GLY A 74 0.31 -9.58 13.80
CA GLY A 74 -0.93 -9.69 13.06
C GLY A 74 -2.09 -10.22 13.90
N GLU A 75 -3.13 -10.72 13.25
CA GLU A 75 -4.28 -11.33 13.90
C GLU A 75 -3.89 -12.61 14.64
N SER A 76 -4.51 -12.83 15.80
CA SER A 76 -4.39 -14.07 16.53
C SER A 76 -5.70 -14.42 17.21
N ARG A 77 -5.94 -15.73 17.44
CA ARG A 77 -7.12 -16.20 18.16
C ARG A 77 -7.25 -15.56 19.55
N LEU A 78 -6.13 -15.28 20.21
CA LEU A 78 -6.09 -14.67 21.52
C LEU A 78 -6.56 -13.21 21.50
N LEU A 79 -6.18 -12.45 20.46
CA LEU A 79 -6.56 -11.05 20.29
C LEU A 79 -8.03 -10.88 19.83
N MET A 80 -8.60 -11.87 19.16
CA MET A 80 -9.99 -11.81 18.68
C MET A 80 -11.04 -12.10 19.79
N GLN A 81 -10.65 -12.74 20.90
CA GLN A 81 -11.59 -12.95 22.02
C GLN A 81 -11.99 -11.61 22.68
N PRO A 82 -11.06 -10.68 23.00
CA PRO A 82 -11.44 -9.34 23.46
C PRO A 82 -12.32 -8.58 22.47
N ALA A 83 -12.07 -8.70 21.16
CA ALA A 83 -12.87 -8.03 20.13
C ALA A 83 -14.34 -8.50 20.14
N LYS A 84 -14.59 -9.80 20.34
CA LYS A 84 -15.96 -10.32 20.54
C LYS A 84 -16.62 -9.77 21.79
N LEU A 85 -15.83 -9.60 22.87
CA LEU A 85 -16.35 -9.05 24.14
C LEU A 85 -16.59 -7.54 24.04
N ALA A 86 -15.86 -6.82 23.19
CA ALA A 86 -16.02 -5.39 22.99
C ALA A 86 -17.43 -5.01 22.52
N VAL A 87 -18.14 -5.92 21.84
CA VAL A 87 -19.55 -5.71 21.44
C VAL A 87 -20.43 -5.45 22.65
N ARG A 88 -20.15 -6.08 23.79
CA ARG A 88 -20.89 -5.86 25.03
C ARG A 88 -20.75 -4.45 25.59
N ALA A 89 -19.65 -3.76 25.26
CA ALA A 89 -19.48 -2.37 25.69
C ALA A 89 -20.40 -1.41 24.90
N ALA A 90 -20.99 -1.86 23.81
CA ALA A 90 -21.90 -1.05 22.98
C ALA A 90 -23.35 -1.01 23.57
N VAL A 91 -23.62 -1.68 24.71
CA VAL A 91 -24.94 -1.63 25.34
C VAL A 91 -25.36 -0.19 25.61
N GLY A 92 -26.52 0.19 25.06
CA GLY A 92 -27.08 1.53 25.25
C GLY A 92 -26.51 2.61 24.36
N TRP A 93 -25.55 2.30 23.45
CA TRP A 93 -25.05 3.28 22.49
C TRP A 93 -26.16 3.65 21.49
N ASN A 94 -26.40 4.96 21.31
CA ASN A 94 -27.36 5.44 20.36
C ASN A 94 -26.86 5.20 18.92
N ILE A 95 -27.72 4.62 18.07
CA ILE A 95 -27.37 4.29 16.68
C ILE A 95 -26.95 5.53 15.90
N GLY A 96 -27.70 6.64 16.03
CA GLY A 96 -27.41 7.88 15.30
C GLY A 96 -26.07 8.50 15.69
N ASP A 97 -25.70 8.44 16.97
CA ASP A 97 -24.40 8.94 17.45
C ASP A 97 -23.26 8.06 16.95
N VAL A 98 -23.45 6.73 16.94
CA VAL A 98 -22.48 5.78 16.35
C VAL A 98 -22.33 6.02 14.86
N ASP A 99 -23.42 6.15 14.11
CA ASP A 99 -23.38 6.41 12.67
C ASP A 99 -22.66 7.73 12.35
N ALA A 100 -22.90 8.78 13.15
CA ALA A 100 -22.21 10.07 13.00
C ALA A 100 -20.70 9.95 13.30
N ALA A 101 -20.31 9.16 14.30
CA ALA A 101 -18.91 8.87 14.60
C ALA A 101 -18.26 8.04 13.50
N CYS A 102 -18.97 7.02 12.96
CA CYS A 102 -18.53 6.20 11.83
C CYS A 102 -18.24 7.05 10.57
N ALA A 103 -19.15 7.97 10.24
CA ALA A 103 -18.97 8.85 9.08
C ALA A 103 -17.73 9.77 9.20
N LYS A 104 -17.42 10.24 10.41
CA LYS A 104 -16.21 11.03 10.67
C LYS A 104 -14.96 10.15 10.59
N ALA A 105 -14.98 8.98 11.21
CA ALA A 105 -13.88 8.02 11.19
C ALA A 105 -13.58 7.56 9.76
N ALA A 106 -14.59 7.30 8.95
CA ALA A 106 -14.44 6.89 7.55
C ALA A 106 -13.65 7.90 6.73
N LYS A 107 -13.94 9.21 6.87
CA LYS A 107 -13.22 10.27 6.16
C LYS A 107 -11.73 10.31 6.50
N GLU A 108 -11.37 10.10 7.75
CA GLU A 108 -9.96 10.04 8.14
C GLU A 108 -9.30 8.77 7.64
N ILE A 109 -9.99 7.63 7.71
CA ILE A 109 -9.43 6.34 7.28
C ILE A 109 -9.20 6.29 5.77
N VAL A 110 -9.98 7.01 4.97
CA VAL A 110 -9.74 7.17 3.53
C VAL A 110 -8.33 7.72 3.24
N GLU A 111 -7.79 8.57 4.11
CA GLU A 111 -6.41 9.08 3.99
C GLU A 111 -5.35 8.03 4.33
N MET A 112 -5.74 6.95 5.05
CA MET A 112 -4.85 5.84 5.38
C MET A 112 -4.82 4.75 4.29
N VAL A 113 -5.63 4.89 3.24
CA VAL A 113 -5.66 3.93 2.12
C VAL A 113 -4.28 3.85 1.49
N GLN A 114 -3.80 2.62 1.34
CA GLN A 114 -2.47 2.37 0.79
C GLN A 114 -2.35 2.92 -0.63
N PRO A 115 -1.18 3.50 -0.98
CA PRO A 115 -1.02 4.25 -2.25
C PRO A 115 -1.38 3.45 -3.50
N PHE A 116 -1.04 2.15 -3.51
CA PHE A 116 -1.30 1.28 -4.65
C PHE A 116 -2.63 0.51 -4.57
N ALA A 117 -3.42 0.74 -3.51
CA ALA A 117 -4.77 0.19 -3.40
C ALA A 117 -5.76 0.92 -4.31
N ARG A 118 -5.69 2.26 -4.40
CA ARG A 118 -6.59 3.05 -5.25
C ARG A 118 -6.51 2.66 -6.74
N PRO A 119 -5.33 2.58 -7.37
CA PRO A 119 -5.21 2.10 -8.76
C PRO A 119 -5.79 0.70 -8.97
N LEU A 120 -5.60 -0.21 -8.00
CA LEU A 120 -6.13 -1.57 -8.07
C LEU A 120 -7.66 -1.59 -7.99
N ILE A 121 -8.26 -0.77 -7.13
CA ILE A 121 -9.72 -0.59 -7.03
C ILE A 121 -10.28 -0.09 -8.36
N GLU A 122 -9.64 0.93 -8.96
CA GLU A 122 -10.07 1.49 -10.25
C GLU A 122 -9.92 0.47 -11.41
N GLU A 123 -8.88 -0.35 -11.40
CA GLU A 123 -8.70 -1.45 -12.35
C GLU A 123 -9.91 -2.40 -12.32
N HIS A 124 -10.28 -2.85 -11.12
CA HIS A 124 -11.46 -3.73 -10.97
C HIS A 124 -12.75 -3.06 -11.36
N ARG A 125 -12.92 -1.79 -11.02
CA ARG A 125 -14.09 -0.99 -11.42
C ARG A 125 -14.18 -0.85 -12.94
N ALA A 126 -13.08 -0.56 -13.60
CA ALA A 126 -13.01 -0.45 -15.06
C ALA A 126 -13.32 -1.77 -15.77
N GLU A 127 -12.98 -2.91 -15.16
CA GLU A 127 -13.33 -4.23 -15.67
C GLU A 127 -14.77 -4.68 -15.31
N GLY A 128 -15.53 -3.84 -14.61
CA GLY A 128 -16.93 -4.08 -14.25
C GLY A 128 -17.13 -5.14 -13.16
N ARG A 129 -16.14 -5.35 -12.29
CA ARG A 129 -16.28 -6.20 -11.10
C ARG A 129 -16.95 -5.42 -9.98
N LEU A 130 -17.77 -6.12 -9.20
CA LEU A 130 -18.29 -5.57 -7.96
C LEU A 130 -17.16 -5.41 -6.94
N LEU A 131 -17.11 -4.25 -6.31
CA LEU A 131 -16.16 -3.97 -5.24
C LEU A 131 -16.79 -4.31 -3.89
N VAL A 132 -16.19 -5.20 -3.13
CA VAL A 132 -16.73 -5.70 -1.86
C VAL A 132 -15.74 -5.47 -0.74
N LEU A 133 -16.16 -4.78 0.31
CA LEU A 133 -15.36 -4.61 1.52
C LEU A 133 -15.77 -5.70 2.53
N ALA A 134 -14.86 -6.61 2.87
CA ALA A 134 -15.10 -7.70 3.82
C ALA A 134 -14.20 -7.54 5.04
N SER A 135 -14.74 -7.11 6.17
CA SER A 135 -13.98 -6.81 7.38
C SER A 135 -14.61 -7.39 8.64
N THR A 136 -13.78 -7.69 9.62
CA THR A 136 -14.22 -8.07 10.98
C THR A 136 -14.87 -6.90 11.73
N SER A 137 -14.60 -5.68 11.33
CA SER A 137 -15.10 -4.45 11.95
C SER A 137 -16.63 -4.35 11.94
N PRO A 138 -17.22 -3.51 12.82
CA PRO A 138 -18.68 -3.32 12.88
C PRO A 138 -19.27 -2.89 11.53
N LEU A 139 -20.42 -3.47 11.16
CA LEU A 139 -21.08 -3.22 9.89
C LEU A 139 -21.39 -1.72 9.68
N ALA A 140 -21.82 -1.00 10.72
CA ALA A 140 -22.09 0.44 10.62
C ALA A 140 -20.83 1.23 10.17
N PHE A 141 -19.68 0.89 10.76
CA PHE A 141 -18.41 1.53 10.41
C PHE A 141 -17.93 1.15 8.99
N THR A 142 -17.95 -0.15 8.66
CA THR A 142 -17.52 -0.61 7.35
C THR A 142 -18.42 -0.10 6.23
N THR A 143 -19.72 0.10 6.48
CA THR A 143 -20.66 0.71 5.54
C THR A 143 -20.29 2.17 5.25
N ALA A 144 -20.07 2.97 6.31
CA ALA A 144 -19.67 4.37 6.13
C ALA A 144 -18.36 4.51 5.33
N LEU A 145 -17.39 3.61 5.57
CA LEU A 145 -16.12 3.61 4.84
C LEU A 145 -16.29 3.14 3.39
N ALA A 146 -17.12 2.14 3.14
CA ALA A 146 -17.41 1.64 1.81
C ALA A 146 -18.09 2.71 0.93
N ASP A 147 -19.00 3.48 1.50
CA ASP A 147 -19.65 4.60 0.83
C ASP A 147 -18.63 5.68 0.40
N GLU A 148 -17.69 6.05 1.29
CA GLU A 148 -16.61 7.02 0.98
C GLU A 148 -15.63 6.50 -0.08
N LEU A 149 -15.40 5.18 -0.15
CA LEU A 149 -14.52 4.55 -1.15
C LEU A 149 -15.24 4.13 -2.43
N GLY A 150 -16.58 4.23 -2.47
CA GLY A 150 -17.40 3.83 -3.60
C GLY A 150 -17.43 2.33 -3.83
N PHE A 151 -17.49 1.53 -2.77
CA PHE A 151 -17.67 0.08 -2.84
C PHE A 151 -19.14 -0.29 -3.05
N ASP A 152 -19.40 -1.38 -3.79
CA ASP A 152 -20.75 -1.82 -4.15
C ASP A 152 -21.43 -2.62 -3.04
N ALA A 153 -20.63 -3.30 -2.19
CA ALA A 153 -21.16 -4.14 -1.11
C ALA A 153 -20.21 -4.19 0.09
N VAL A 154 -20.79 -4.53 1.24
CA VAL A 154 -20.09 -4.61 2.52
C VAL A 154 -20.45 -5.90 3.24
N ILE A 155 -19.44 -6.57 3.78
CA ILE A 155 -19.55 -7.72 4.65
C ILE A 155 -18.81 -7.38 5.94
N GLY A 156 -19.54 -7.17 7.02
CA GLY A 156 -19.02 -6.75 8.33
C GLY A 156 -19.76 -7.41 9.49
N THR A 157 -19.21 -7.28 10.68
CA THR A 157 -19.85 -7.83 11.89
C THR A 157 -21.07 -7.00 12.26
N SER A 158 -22.27 -7.59 12.19
CA SER A 158 -23.52 -6.91 12.56
C SER A 158 -23.71 -6.92 14.07
N TRP A 159 -24.02 -5.77 14.63
CA TRP A 159 -24.37 -5.60 16.05
C TRP A 159 -25.87 -5.49 16.20
N ALA A 160 -26.42 -6.26 17.14
CA ALA A 160 -27.86 -6.25 17.43
C ALA A 160 -28.29 -4.91 18.05
N ASN A 161 -29.46 -4.44 17.61
CA ASN A 161 -30.04 -3.20 18.11
C ASN A 161 -31.58 -3.31 18.19
N ASP A 162 -32.21 -2.45 18.98
CA ASP A 162 -33.66 -2.35 19.12
C ASP A 162 -34.32 -1.31 18.19
N GLY A 163 -33.52 -0.72 17.28
CA GLY A 163 -33.91 0.35 16.37
C GLY A 163 -33.53 1.75 16.88
N THR A 164 -33.06 1.89 18.13
CA THR A 164 -32.62 3.15 18.73
C THR A 164 -31.22 3.03 19.32
N ILE A 165 -30.97 1.94 20.04
CA ILE A 165 -29.71 1.66 20.74
C ILE A 165 -29.19 0.27 20.44
N TYR A 166 -27.90 0.07 20.58
CA TYR A 166 -27.27 -1.24 20.51
C TYR A 166 -27.50 -2.03 21.79
N THR A 167 -27.76 -3.34 21.63
CA THR A 167 -28.05 -4.25 22.77
C THR A 167 -26.81 -4.88 23.38
N GLY A 168 -25.64 -4.72 22.74
CA GLY A 168 -24.38 -5.34 23.14
C GLY A 168 -24.26 -6.82 22.73
N GLU A 169 -25.10 -7.26 21.82
CA GLU A 169 -25.08 -8.59 21.22
C GLU A 169 -24.73 -8.53 19.73
N LEU A 170 -24.38 -9.68 19.15
CA LEU A 170 -24.21 -9.82 17.72
C LEU A 170 -25.56 -10.14 17.06
N ASP A 171 -25.79 -9.54 15.87
CA ASP A 171 -26.87 -9.94 14.98
C ASP A 171 -26.27 -10.80 13.86
N GLY A 172 -26.01 -12.07 14.17
CA GLY A 172 -25.38 -13.02 13.27
C GLY A 172 -23.95 -13.40 13.68
N PRO A 173 -23.16 -13.94 12.74
CA PRO A 173 -21.81 -14.41 13.03
C PRO A 173 -20.83 -13.24 13.24
N PHE A 174 -19.80 -13.49 14.05
CA PHE A 174 -18.62 -12.63 14.09
C PHE A 174 -17.79 -12.89 12.84
N VAL A 175 -17.70 -11.91 11.95
CA VAL A 175 -17.12 -12.00 10.60
C VAL A 175 -15.60 -12.08 10.67
N TRP A 176 -15.07 -13.25 11.02
CA TRP A 176 -13.64 -13.49 11.14
C TRP A 176 -13.27 -14.93 10.77
N GLY A 177 -12.14 -15.11 10.08
CA GLY A 177 -11.65 -16.42 9.65
C GLY A 177 -12.66 -17.18 8.77
N PRO A 178 -13.00 -18.44 9.09
CA PRO A 178 -13.98 -19.19 8.32
C PRO A 178 -15.33 -18.50 8.17
N ALA A 179 -15.83 -17.85 9.23
CA ALA A 179 -17.11 -17.15 9.18
C ALA A 179 -17.10 -15.94 8.21
N LYS A 180 -15.93 -15.35 7.93
CA LYS A 180 -15.80 -14.34 6.88
C LYS A 180 -15.96 -14.97 5.49
N ALA A 181 -15.35 -16.14 5.25
CA ALA A 181 -15.51 -16.88 4.02
C ALA A 181 -16.98 -17.30 3.79
N ASP A 182 -17.63 -17.86 4.82
CA ASP A 182 -19.04 -18.27 4.76
C ASP A 182 -19.97 -17.08 4.45
N ALA A 183 -19.71 -15.92 5.06
CA ALA A 183 -20.47 -14.70 4.81
C ALA A 183 -20.30 -14.19 3.38
N VAL A 184 -19.08 -14.27 2.83
CA VAL A 184 -18.79 -13.94 1.42
C VAL A 184 -19.47 -14.91 0.47
N GLU A 185 -19.43 -16.20 0.76
CA GLU A 185 -20.09 -17.24 -0.05
C GLU A 185 -21.61 -17.02 -0.08
N THR A 186 -22.24 -16.81 1.07
CA THR A 186 -23.67 -16.49 1.17
C THR A 186 -24.03 -15.23 0.39
N TRP A 187 -23.25 -14.17 0.53
CA TRP A 187 -23.46 -12.93 -0.21
C TRP A 187 -23.33 -13.14 -1.74
N ALA A 188 -22.34 -13.94 -2.17
CA ALA A 188 -22.11 -14.21 -3.58
C ALA A 188 -23.26 -15.02 -4.20
N GLU A 189 -23.80 -16.00 -3.47
CA GLU A 189 -24.99 -16.77 -3.90
C GLU A 189 -26.22 -15.86 -4.05
N GLU A 190 -26.49 -15.01 -3.04
CA GLU A 190 -27.64 -14.09 -3.06
C GLU A 190 -27.56 -13.06 -4.19
N ASN A 191 -26.34 -12.69 -4.63
CA ASN A 191 -26.10 -11.68 -5.66
C ASN A 191 -25.70 -12.25 -7.03
N ASN A 192 -25.71 -13.58 -7.17
CA ASN A 192 -25.33 -14.29 -8.42
C ASN A 192 -23.89 -13.97 -8.87
N VAL A 193 -22.95 -13.88 -7.91
CA VAL A 193 -21.54 -13.60 -8.15
C VAL A 193 -20.75 -14.90 -8.31
N ARG A 194 -19.93 -14.99 -9.34
CA ARG A 194 -19.06 -16.11 -9.64
C ARG A 194 -17.73 -15.98 -8.89
N LEU A 195 -17.60 -16.67 -7.75
CA LEU A 195 -16.39 -16.66 -6.93
C LEU A 195 -15.16 -17.25 -7.64
N ASP A 196 -15.37 -18.24 -8.53
CA ASP A 196 -14.30 -18.81 -9.36
C ASP A 196 -13.68 -17.80 -10.36
N ARG A 197 -14.34 -16.65 -10.61
CA ARG A 197 -13.85 -15.55 -11.44
C ARG A 197 -13.52 -14.29 -10.62
N SER A 198 -13.75 -14.36 -9.33
CA SER A 198 -13.57 -13.24 -8.43
C SER A 198 -12.17 -13.21 -7.84
N TYR A 199 -11.81 -12.06 -7.30
CA TYR A 199 -10.56 -11.79 -6.62
C TYR A 199 -10.81 -11.62 -5.12
N ALA A 200 -9.86 -12.03 -4.28
CA ALA A 200 -9.83 -11.68 -2.86
C ALA A 200 -8.44 -11.24 -2.45
N TYR A 201 -8.39 -10.21 -1.61
CA TYR A 201 -7.20 -9.54 -1.14
C TYR A 201 -7.18 -9.53 0.38
N SER A 202 -6.16 -10.09 1.02
CA SER A 202 -5.98 -10.06 2.47
C SER A 202 -4.52 -10.21 2.87
N ASP A 203 -4.17 -9.66 4.05
CA ASP A 203 -2.85 -9.78 4.69
C ASP A 203 -2.79 -10.92 5.72
N SER A 204 -3.93 -11.40 6.19
CA SER A 204 -4.06 -12.30 7.34
C SER A 204 -4.11 -13.77 6.95
N TYR A 205 -3.34 -14.60 7.67
CA TYR A 205 -3.46 -16.06 7.57
C TYR A 205 -4.89 -16.56 7.88
N PHE A 206 -5.61 -15.88 8.76
CA PHE A 206 -6.97 -16.28 9.13
C PHE A 206 -7.98 -16.11 8.00
N ASP A 207 -7.67 -15.29 6.99
CA ASP A 207 -8.45 -15.15 5.76
C ASP A 207 -8.06 -16.18 4.68
N SER A 208 -7.20 -17.17 4.99
CA SER A 208 -6.90 -18.27 4.06
C SER A 208 -8.14 -19.01 3.55
N PRO A 209 -9.23 -19.20 4.34
CA PRO A 209 -10.48 -19.76 3.82
C PRO A 209 -11.12 -18.87 2.76
N LEU A 210 -11.18 -17.55 2.95
CA LEU A 210 -11.67 -16.58 1.97
C LEU A 210 -10.82 -16.59 0.70
N LEU A 211 -9.49 -16.56 0.84
CA LEU A 211 -8.58 -16.63 -0.30
C LEU A 211 -8.71 -17.94 -1.09
N ALA A 212 -8.99 -19.05 -0.40
CA ALA A 212 -9.20 -20.35 -1.05
C ALA A 212 -10.57 -20.48 -1.75
N LEU A 213 -11.52 -19.62 -1.44
CA LEU A 213 -12.89 -19.64 -1.98
C LEU A 213 -12.95 -19.04 -3.39
N VAL A 214 -12.02 -18.14 -3.74
CA VAL A 214 -12.03 -17.41 -5.01
C VAL A 214 -11.07 -18.00 -6.04
N GLY A 215 -11.35 -17.72 -7.32
CA GLY A 215 -10.47 -18.14 -8.41
C GLY A 215 -9.15 -17.37 -8.51
N ASN A 216 -9.10 -16.15 -7.98
CA ASN A 216 -7.93 -15.29 -8.05
C ASN A 216 -7.56 -14.74 -6.65
N PRO A 217 -7.01 -15.59 -5.76
CA PRO A 217 -6.54 -15.15 -4.45
C PRO A 217 -5.26 -14.33 -4.56
N VAL A 218 -5.13 -13.27 -3.76
CA VAL A 218 -3.93 -12.43 -3.69
C VAL A 218 -3.59 -12.16 -2.22
N ALA A 219 -2.41 -12.58 -1.79
CA ALA A 219 -1.89 -12.25 -0.47
C ALA A 219 -1.28 -10.83 -0.50
N VAL A 220 -1.87 -9.90 0.25
CA VAL A 220 -1.45 -8.49 0.29
C VAL A 220 -0.66 -8.23 1.56
N ASN A 221 0.57 -7.72 1.45
CA ASN A 221 1.43 -7.45 2.62
C ASN A 221 1.40 -8.58 3.67
N PRO A 222 1.47 -9.86 3.27
CA PRO A 222 1.05 -10.99 4.10
C PRO A 222 1.86 -11.11 5.37
N ASP A 223 1.19 -11.54 6.44
CA ASP A 223 1.87 -12.02 7.64
C ASP A 223 2.73 -13.26 7.31
N THR A 224 3.62 -13.65 8.23
CA THR A 224 4.59 -14.73 7.98
C THR A 224 3.89 -16.07 7.64
N ARG A 225 2.71 -16.34 8.25
CA ARG A 225 1.97 -17.57 8.02
C ARG A 225 1.27 -17.56 6.67
N LEU A 226 0.64 -16.44 6.31
CA LEU A 226 0.02 -16.28 4.99
C LEU A 226 1.08 -16.29 3.89
N ALA A 227 2.24 -15.65 4.09
CA ALA A 227 3.35 -15.68 3.13
C ALA A 227 3.81 -17.13 2.84
N ALA A 228 3.98 -17.95 3.88
CA ALA A 228 4.31 -19.37 3.72
C ALA A 228 3.19 -20.15 3.02
N THR A 229 1.93 -19.89 3.38
CA THR A 229 0.76 -20.52 2.75
C THR A 229 0.64 -20.14 1.29
N ALA A 230 0.81 -18.87 0.96
CA ALA A 230 0.77 -18.36 -0.41
C ALA A 230 1.87 -19.00 -1.28
N ALA A 231 3.09 -19.13 -0.74
CA ALA A 231 4.19 -19.80 -1.43
C ALA A 231 3.89 -21.28 -1.72
N ILE A 232 3.30 -22.00 -0.75
CA ILE A 232 2.94 -23.41 -0.92
C ILE A 232 1.78 -23.59 -1.94
N LYS A 233 0.77 -22.71 -1.87
CA LYS A 233 -0.41 -22.78 -2.74
C LYS A 233 -0.22 -22.09 -4.09
N GLY A 234 0.90 -21.43 -4.33
CA GLY A 234 1.16 -20.68 -5.55
C GLY A 234 0.31 -19.41 -5.67
N TRP A 235 -0.18 -18.85 -4.56
CA TRP A 235 -0.93 -17.62 -4.56
C TRP A 235 -0.01 -16.41 -4.80
N PRO A 236 -0.38 -15.48 -5.69
CA PRO A 236 0.38 -14.25 -5.89
C PRO A 236 0.47 -13.42 -4.61
N THR A 237 1.63 -12.78 -4.41
CA THR A 237 1.82 -11.81 -3.33
C THR A 237 1.97 -10.41 -3.93
N ARG A 238 1.24 -9.44 -3.39
CA ARG A 238 1.36 -8.00 -3.75
C ARG A 238 1.65 -7.16 -2.51
N HIS A 239 2.27 -6.01 -2.75
CA HIS A 239 2.47 -4.99 -1.74
C HIS A 239 1.73 -3.72 -2.21
N LEU A 240 0.71 -3.27 -1.45
CA LEU A 240 -0.07 -2.08 -1.80
C LEU A 240 0.52 -0.79 -1.20
N ASP A 241 1.55 -0.91 -0.38
CA ASP A 241 2.35 0.20 0.16
C ASP A 241 3.59 0.52 -0.68
N LYS A 242 3.90 -0.28 -1.72
CA LYS A 242 5.08 -0.15 -2.58
C LYS A 242 4.74 -0.46 -4.02
N SER A 243 5.58 0.05 -4.94
CA SER A 243 5.50 -0.24 -6.38
C SER A 243 5.50 -1.73 -6.66
N ASP A 244 4.81 -2.13 -7.72
CA ASP A 244 4.69 -3.50 -8.16
C ASP A 244 6.07 -4.15 -8.37
N GLY A 245 6.22 -5.39 -7.89
CA GLY A 245 7.44 -6.18 -8.04
C GLY A 245 8.51 -5.92 -6.97
N VAL A 246 8.34 -4.93 -6.09
CA VAL A 246 9.22 -4.71 -4.93
C VAL A 246 9.13 -5.91 -3.99
N ILE A 247 10.28 -6.47 -3.64
CA ILE A 247 10.37 -7.59 -2.72
C ILE A 247 10.64 -7.07 -1.30
N LYS A 248 9.79 -7.47 -0.37
CA LYS A 248 9.96 -7.21 1.07
C LYS A 248 10.28 -8.51 1.81
N MET A 249 11.19 -8.43 2.75
CA MET A 249 11.57 -9.51 3.65
C MET A 249 11.48 -8.99 5.08
N GLY A 250 10.65 -9.61 5.92
CA GLY A 250 10.42 -9.12 7.27
C GLY A 250 9.91 -7.67 7.33
N GLY A 251 9.03 -7.28 6.40
CA GLY A 251 8.45 -5.94 6.29
C GLY A 251 9.37 -4.88 5.69
N ARG A 252 10.64 -5.20 5.37
CA ARG A 252 11.64 -4.28 4.81
C ARG A 252 11.98 -4.64 3.37
N GLU A 253 12.25 -3.64 2.54
CA GLU A 253 12.72 -3.83 1.17
C GLU A 253 14.17 -4.36 1.13
N ILE A 254 14.55 -5.02 0.04
CA ILE A 254 15.93 -5.49 -0.17
C ILE A 254 16.93 -4.33 -0.04
N GLN A 255 16.59 -3.13 -0.54
CA GLN A 255 17.43 -1.95 -0.43
C GLN A 255 17.75 -1.59 1.02
N GLU A 256 16.80 -1.75 1.94
CA GLU A 256 16.99 -1.48 3.37
C GLU A 256 17.91 -2.50 4.05
N TRP A 257 17.79 -3.77 3.65
CA TRP A 257 18.69 -4.83 4.15
C TRP A 257 20.14 -4.68 3.66
N THR A 258 20.30 -4.24 2.41
CA THR A 258 21.62 -4.07 1.82
C THR A 258 22.28 -2.74 2.19
N ARG A 259 21.53 -1.77 2.72
CA ARG A 259 22.01 -0.42 3.06
C ARG A 259 23.28 -0.38 3.91
N PRO A 260 23.46 -1.20 4.95
CA PRO A 260 24.70 -1.20 5.74
C PRO A 260 25.95 -1.56 4.93
N LEU A 261 25.79 -2.33 3.83
CA LEU A 261 26.86 -2.74 2.93
C LEU A 261 27.08 -1.73 1.80
N MET A 262 26.13 -0.84 1.55
CA MET A 262 26.21 0.20 0.53
C MET A 262 27.02 1.41 1.03
N ARG A 263 28.33 1.18 1.20
CA ARG A 263 29.31 2.19 1.59
C ARG A 263 30.39 2.29 0.51
N PRO A 264 30.87 3.50 0.18
CA PRO A 264 31.93 3.68 -0.84
C PRO A 264 33.12 2.75 -0.64
N GLU A 265 33.55 2.59 0.61
CA GLU A 265 34.72 1.78 0.97
C GLU A 265 34.56 0.29 0.62
N PHE A 266 33.30 -0.21 0.60
CA PHE A 266 33.00 -1.60 0.24
C PHE A 266 32.64 -1.78 -1.23
N VAL A 267 31.86 -0.85 -1.77
CA VAL A 267 31.30 -0.98 -3.14
C VAL A 267 32.28 -0.50 -4.21
N ALA A 268 33.06 0.53 -3.88
CA ALA A 268 34.00 1.16 -4.81
C ALA A 268 35.31 1.60 -4.12
N PRO A 269 36.08 0.67 -3.54
CA PRO A 269 37.28 0.99 -2.74
C PRO A 269 38.38 1.69 -3.55
N TYR A 270 38.27 1.69 -4.87
CA TYR A 270 39.17 2.34 -5.83
C TYR A 270 38.76 3.76 -6.19
N ALA A 271 37.62 4.24 -5.70
CA ALA A 271 37.07 5.56 -6.03
C ALA A 271 36.88 6.39 -4.76
N ASP A 272 37.35 7.62 -4.80
CA ASP A 272 37.02 8.62 -3.76
C ASP A 272 35.69 9.27 -4.13
N ILE A 273 34.64 8.94 -3.35
CA ILE A 273 33.26 9.38 -3.59
C ILE A 273 32.82 10.29 -2.46
N SER A 274 32.61 11.54 -2.76
CA SER A 274 32.01 12.52 -1.87
C SER A 274 30.61 12.90 -2.30
N PHE A 275 29.72 13.09 -1.35
CA PHE A 275 28.34 13.51 -1.57
C PHE A 275 28.10 14.84 -0.89
N HIS A 276 27.48 15.77 -1.62
CA HIS A 276 27.12 17.09 -1.14
C HIS A 276 25.60 17.26 -1.21
N ASP A 277 25.04 18.14 -0.36
CA ASP A 277 23.62 18.51 -0.37
C ASP A 277 22.64 17.31 -0.23
N ILE A 278 23.03 16.26 0.48
CA ILE A 278 22.19 15.07 0.69
C ILE A 278 20.87 15.42 1.38
N GLU A 279 20.90 16.43 2.24
CA GLU A 279 19.74 16.97 2.97
C GLU A 279 18.65 17.54 2.06
N LYS A 280 18.95 17.81 0.79
CA LYS A 280 17.95 18.22 -0.21
C LYS A 280 17.07 17.04 -0.68
N ILE A 281 17.50 15.80 -0.44
CA ILE A 281 16.67 14.63 -0.68
C ILE A 281 15.66 14.53 0.48
N PRO A 282 14.35 14.62 0.23
CA PRO A 282 13.37 14.59 1.31
C PRO A 282 13.41 13.26 2.05
N THR A 283 13.32 13.30 3.36
CA THR A 283 13.31 12.11 4.23
C THR A 283 12.08 11.24 4.02
N ASP A 284 10.98 11.85 3.59
CA ASP A 284 9.70 11.23 3.28
C ASP A 284 9.05 11.91 2.07
N GLY A 285 7.92 11.36 1.62
CA GLY A 285 7.19 11.84 0.45
C GLY A 285 7.88 11.56 -0.89
N ALA A 286 7.21 11.95 -1.96
CA ALA A 286 7.65 11.74 -3.32
C ALA A 286 8.67 12.78 -3.79
N ALA A 287 9.60 12.37 -4.63
CA ALA A 287 10.50 13.27 -5.34
C ALA A 287 10.97 12.66 -6.67
N ILE A 288 11.24 13.51 -7.65
CA ILE A 288 11.92 13.12 -8.88
C ILE A 288 13.38 13.54 -8.77
N VAL A 289 14.30 12.59 -8.82
CA VAL A 289 15.74 12.88 -8.86
C VAL A 289 16.23 12.76 -10.29
N VAL A 290 16.71 13.87 -10.82
CA VAL A 290 17.20 13.97 -12.19
C VAL A 290 18.73 14.10 -12.15
N PHE A 291 19.44 13.23 -12.87
CA PHE A 291 20.90 13.25 -12.89
C PHE A 291 21.44 13.14 -14.31
N ASN A 292 22.65 13.66 -14.53
CA ASN A 292 23.37 13.53 -15.78
C ASN A 292 23.96 12.11 -15.92
N HIS A 293 23.70 11.46 -17.07
CA HIS A 293 24.18 10.09 -17.32
C HIS A 293 25.44 10.09 -18.17
N ARG A 294 26.60 9.99 -17.51
CA ARG A 294 27.92 10.04 -18.15
C ARG A 294 28.68 8.71 -18.06
N SER A 295 28.30 7.82 -17.16
CA SER A 295 29.03 6.58 -16.89
C SER A 295 28.11 5.41 -16.58
N TYR A 296 28.55 4.20 -16.92
CA TYR A 296 27.91 2.98 -16.41
C TYR A 296 28.04 2.82 -14.88
N PHE A 297 28.89 3.63 -14.26
CA PHE A 297 29.07 3.67 -12.82
C PHE A 297 28.02 4.56 -12.09
N ASP A 298 27.32 5.45 -12.82
CA ASP A 298 26.35 6.37 -12.23
C ASP A 298 25.25 5.66 -11.40
N PRO A 299 24.67 4.53 -11.84
CA PRO A 299 23.69 3.81 -11.02
C PRO A 299 24.25 3.36 -9.66
N THR A 300 25.53 2.99 -9.62
CA THR A 300 26.22 2.61 -8.38
C THR A 300 26.38 3.81 -7.44
N VAL A 301 26.83 4.94 -7.97
CA VAL A 301 26.97 6.19 -7.20
C VAL A 301 25.63 6.65 -6.66
N MET A 302 24.58 6.58 -7.49
CA MET A 302 23.22 6.92 -7.04
C MET A 302 22.70 5.96 -5.97
N GLY A 303 22.96 4.65 -6.11
CA GLY A 303 22.65 3.68 -5.06
C GLY A 303 23.34 3.99 -3.73
N LEU A 304 24.60 4.38 -3.76
CA LEU A 304 25.37 4.81 -2.58
C LEU A 304 24.80 6.10 -1.97
N LEU A 305 24.46 7.08 -2.81
CA LEU A 305 23.83 8.35 -2.38
C LEU A 305 22.51 8.08 -1.64
N PHE A 306 21.62 7.27 -2.22
CA PHE A 306 20.33 6.96 -1.62
C PHE A 306 20.45 6.08 -0.37
N ALA A 307 21.43 5.18 -0.33
CA ALA A 307 21.74 4.44 0.89
C ALA A 307 22.16 5.37 2.05
N LYS A 308 22.98 6.40 1.73
CA LYS A 308 23.40 7.41 2.69
C LYS A 308 22.26 8.33 3.10
N ALA A 309 21.36 8.69 2.19
CA ALA A 309 20.14 9.46 2.45
C ALA A 309 19.06 8.66 3.20
N ALA A 310 19.30 7.38 3.48
CA ALA A 310 18.33 6.45 4.08
C ALA A 310 17.00 6.33 3.32
N ARG A 311 16.99 6.56 2.00
CA ARG A 311 15.81 6.48 1.12
C ARG A 311 15.91 5.30 0.15
N ASN A 312 14.77 4.72 -0.18
CA ASN A 312 14.67 3.72 -1.24
C ASN A 312 14.43 4.43 -2.58
N LEU A 313 14.97 3.84 -3.64
CA LEU A 313 15.04 4.45 -4.96
C LEU A 313 14.29 3.59 -5.98
N ARG A 314 13.52 4.22 -6.88
CA ARG A 314 12.91 3.60 -8.05
C ARG A 314 13.62 4.11 -9.30
N GLY A 315 14.54 3.31 -9.82
CA GLY A 315 15.31 3.68 -11.01
C GLY A 315 14.65 3.21 -12.30
N LEU A 316 14.58 4.09 -13.31
CA LEU A 316 14.16 3.69 -14.65
C LEU A 316 15.35 3.04 -15.38
N GLY A 317 15.19 1.79 -15.79
CA GLY A 317 16.24 1.01 -16.45
C GLY A 317 15.81 0.40 -17.76
N LYS A 318 16.81 0.12 -18.63
CA LYS A 318 16.56 -0.49 -19.93
C LYS A 318 15.98 -1.90 -19.81
N LYS A 319 15.07 -2.25 -20.72
CA LYS A 319 14.47 -3.58 -20.85
C LYS A 319 15.50 -4.70 -20.82
N GLU A 320 16.61 -4.55 -21.56
CA GLU A 320 17.65 -5.55 -21.70
C GLU A 320 18.29 -5.96 -20.35
N VAL A 321 18.37 -5.02 -19.40
CA VAL A 321 18.85 -5.30 -18.03
C VAL A 321 17.86 -6.15 -17.25
N PHE A 322 16.57 -5.89 -17.45
CA PHE A 322 15.48 -6.62 -16.79
C PHE A 322 15.22 -8.00 -17.41
N ASP A 323 15.65 -8.23 -18.65
CA ASP A 323 15.50 -9.50 -19.34
C ASP A 323 16.56 -10.52 -18.93
N VAL A 324 17.64 -10.10 -18.25
CA VAL A 324 18.62 -11.02 -17.65
C VAL A 324 18.00 -11.68 -16.41
N PRO A 325 17.87 -13.03 -16.35
CA PRO A 325 17.02 -13.70 -15.37
C PRO A 325 17.28 -13.34 -13.90
N ILE A 326 18.54 -13.32 -13.46
CA ILE A 326 18.92 -13.03 -12.07
C ILE A 326 18.92 -11.52 -11.83
N ILE A 327 19.58 -10.77 -12.72
CA ILE A 327 19.72 -9.31 -12.58
C ILE A 327 18.33 -8.65 -12.69
N GLY A 328 17.52 -9.09 -13.64
CA GLY A 328 16.18 -8.55 -13.83
C GLY A 328 15.24 -8.80 -12.63
N ARG A 329 15.36 -9.95 -11.97
CA ARG A 329 14.62 -10.22 -10.71
C ARG A 329 15.11 -9.29 -9.59
N LEU A 330 16.42 -9.13 -9.45
CA LEU A 330 17.00 -8.23 -8.45
C LEU A 330 16.56 -6.79 -8.71
N MET A 331 16.69 -6.31 -9.94
CA MET A 331 16.29 -4.94 -10.32
C MET A 331 14.80 -4.68 -10.06
N ARG A 332 13.93 -5.61 -10.43
CA ARG A 332 12.48 -5.52 -10.09
C ARG A 332 12.26 -5.56 -8.59
N GLY A 333 12.91 -6.49 -7.88
CA GLY A 333 12.81 -6.60 -6.42
C GLY A 333 13.29 -5.36 -5.67
N MET A 334 14.16 -4.58 -6.29
CA MET A 334 14.60 -3.26 -5.81
C MET A 334 13.71 -2.11 -6.31
N GLY A 335 12.57 -2.42 -6.95
CA GLY A 335 11.63 -1.41 -7.45
C GLY A 335 12.09 -0.69 -8.73
N GLY A 336 12.96 -1.31 -9.51
CA GLY A 336 13.34 -0.78 -10.82
C GLY A 336 12.17 -0.83 -11.81
N VAL A 337 11.95 0.27 -12.54
CA VAL A 337 10.94 0.40 -13.58
C VAL A 337 11.55 0.08 -14.94
N ARG A 338 11.00 -0.93 -15.61
CA ARG A 338 11.46 -1.35 -16.95
C ARG A 338 11.02 -0.35 -18.02
N VAL A 339 11.95 0.11 -18.83
CA VAL A 339 11.70 1.04 -19.94
C VAL A 339 11.96 0.36 -21.29
N GLU A 340 10.92 0.24 -22.11
CA GLU A 340 11.01 -0.16 -23.51
C GLU A 340 11.03 1.07 -24.40
N ARG A 341 12.21 1.42 -24.93
CA ARG A 341 12.43 2.68 -25.66
C ARG A 341 11.86 2.68 -27.08
N SER A 342 11.62 1.51 -27.65
CA SER A 342 11.18 1.32 -29.04
C SER A 342 9.67 1.32 -29.21
N SER A 343 8.91 1.13 -28.13
CA SER A 343 7.45 0.97 -28.20
C SER A 343 6.67 2.28 -28.35
N GLY A 344 7.29 3.43 -28.06
CA GLY A 344 6.55 4.70 -27.95
C GLY A 344 5.49 4.73 -26.84
N SER A 345 5.45 3.69 -26.01
CA SER A 345 4.50 3.53 -24.92
C SER A 345 4.82 4.49 -23.78
N ASP A 346 3.79 5.13 -23.24
CA ASP A 346 3.87 5.95 -22.01
C ASP A 346 3.85 5.09 -20.73
N GLU A 347 3.74 3.75 -20.84
CA GLU A 347 3.66 2.80 -19.71
C GLU A 347 4.77 3.00 -18.66
N PRO A 348 6.07 3.18 -19.01
CA PRO A 348 7.11 3.44 -18.02
C PRO A 348 6.92 4.75 -17.27
N LEU A 349 6.40 5.79 -17.95
CA LEU A 349 6.08 7.06 -17.29
C LEU A 349 4.87 6.94 -16.37
N GLN A 350 3.88 6.16 -16.76
CA GLN A 350 2.73 5.85 -15.89
C GLN A 350 3.15 5.03 -14.66
N ALA A 351 4.04 4.05 -14.81
CA ALA A 351 4.57 3.29 -13.68
C ALA A 351 5.39 4.20 -12.74
N ALA A 352 6.18 5.11 -13.30
CA ALA A 352 6.91 6.11 -12.50
C ALA A 352 5.96 7.10 -11.83
N ALA A 353 4.89 7.54 -12.50
CA ALA A 353 3.87 8.40 -11.90
C ALA A 353 3.18 7.72 -10.73
N ARG A 354 2.76 6.46 -10.88
CA ARG A 354 2.19 5.68 -9.76
C ARG A 354 3.15 5.54 -8.58
N ALA A 355 4.45 5.34 -8.83
CA ALA A 355 5.45 5.31 -7.77
C ALA A 355 5.52 6.65 -7.01
N LEU A 356 5.49 7.78 -7.73
CA LEU A 356 5.47 9.13 -7.16
C LEU A 356 4.19 9.40 -6.39
N GLU A 357 3.02 9.03 -6.93
CA GLU A 357 1.73 9.09 -6.23
C GLU A 357 1.75 8.27 -4.94
N GLY A 358 2.49 7.15 -4.93
CA GLY A 358 2.77 6.31 -3.76
C GLY A 358 3.80 6.88 -2.78
N GLY A 359 4.26 8.11 -2.94
CA GLY A 359 5.24 8.74 -2.05
C GLY A 359 6.68 8.23 -2.24
N GLU A 360 6.97 7.54 -3.34
CA GLU A 360 8.29 6.98 -3.62
C GLU A 360 9.20 7.98 -4.35
N VAL A 361 10.50 7.75 -4.28
CA VAL A 361 11.48 8.57 -5.03
C VAL A 361 11.81 7.89 -6.34
N VAL A 362 11.56 8.59 -7.44
CA VAL A 362 11.89 8.11 -8.79
C VAL A 362 13.14 8.80 -9.30
N MET A 363 14.08 8.00 -9.80
CA MET A 363 15.31 8.48 -10.40
C MET A 363 15.29 8.27 -11.91
N LEU A 364 15.65 9.29 -12.65
CA LEU A 364 15.80 9.20 -14.09
C LEU A 364 16.92 10.11 -14.64
N ALA A 365 17.51 9.67 -15.74
CA ALA A 365 18.45 10.46 -16.51
C ALA A 365 17.72 11.02 -17.75
N PRO A 366 17.62 12.34 -17.93
CA PRO A 366 16.86 12.94 -19.03
C PRO A 366 17.41 12.56 -20.41
N GLU A 367 18.70 12.33 -20.51
CA GLU A 367 19.35 11.92 -21.76
C GLU A 367 18.87 10.55 -22.22
N GLY A 368 18.42 9.74 -21.26
CA GLY A 368 17.95 8.38 -21.49
C GLY A 368 19.04 7.41 -21.96
N THR A 369 20.26 7.86 -22.21
CA THR A 369 21.42 7.04 -22.60
C THR A 369 22.71 7.81 -22.32
N ILE A 370 23.82 7.08 -22.15
CA ILE A 370 25.14 7.70 -22.07
C ILE A 370 25.48 8.22 -23.46
N PRO A 371 25.78 9.52 -23.64
CA PRO A 371 26.21 10.09 -24.90
C PRO A 371 27.47 9.39 -25.41
N ARG A 372 27.65 9.30 -26.74
CA ARG A 372 28.81 8.66 -27.37
C ARG A 372 29.47 9.58 -28.36
N GLY A 373 30.76 9.33 -28.64
CA GLY A 373 31.53 10.12 -29.56
C GLY A 373 31.68 11.58 -29.13
N PRO A 374 31.65 12.55 -30.04
CA PRO A 374 31.78 13.98 -29.70
C PRO A 374 30.75 14.47 -28.72
N ALA A 375 29.52 13.96 -28.78
CA ALA A 375 28.44 14.33 -27.84
C ALA A 375 28.73 13.98 -26.38
N PHE A 376 29.68 13.08 -26.12
CA PHE A 376 30.10 12.78 -24.74
C PHE A 376 30.81 13.96 -24.07
N PHE A 377 31.52 14.76 -24.88
CA PHE A 377 32.28 15.92 -24.41
C PHE A 377 31.48 17.23 -24.48
N ASP A 378 30.24 17.16 -25.02
CA ASP A 378 29.37 18.34 -25.09
C ASP A 378 29.00 18.78 -23.65
N PRO A 379 29.25 20.03 -23.25
CA PRO A 379 28.85 20.55 -21.95
C PRO A 379 27.32 20.61 -21.82
N GLU A 380 26.60 20.79 -22.93
CA GLU A 380 25.14 20.82 -22.95
C GLU A 380 24.54 19.47 -23.33
N LEU A 381 23.94 18.78 -22.36
CA LEU A 381 23.28 17.52 -22.61
C LEU A 381 21.85 17.75 -23.12
N LYS A 382 21.49 17.06 -24.21
CA LYS A 382 20.13 17.09 -24.73
C LYS A 382 19.24 16.14 -23.95
N GLY A 383 18.42 16.71 -23.07
CA GLY A 383 17.43 15.97 -22.27
C GLY A 383 16.13 15.71 -23.04
N ARG A 384 15.43 14.66 -22.67
CA ARG A 384 14.06 14.35 -23.09
C ARG A 384 13.06 14.88 -22.07
N TRP A 385 11.83 15.13 -22.49
CA TRP A 385 10.77 15.73 -21.67
C TRP A 385 10.19 14.80 -20.58
N GLY A 386 10.70 13.57 -20.39
CA GLY A 386 10.13 12.59 -19.45
C GLY A 386 10.04 13.11 -18.01
N ALA A 387 11.10 13.73 -17.48
CA ALA A 387 11.10 14.30 -16.14
C ALA A 387 10.11 15.46 -16.01
N ALA A 388 10.09 16.36 -17.01
CA ALA A 388 9.17 17.50 -17.00
C ALA A 388 7.70 17.06 -17.10
N LYS A 389 7.40 16.04 -17.92
CA LYS A 389 6.05 15.44 -17.99
C LYS A 389 5.62 14.86 -16.64
N LEU A 390 6.49 14.07 -15.99
CA LEU A 390 6.22 13.49 -14.67
C LEU A 390 5.99 14.58 -13.62
N ALA A 391 6.85 15.60 -13.59
CA ALA A 391 6.71 16.71 -12.66
C ALA A 391 5.41 17.49 -12.86
N ALA A 392 5.05 17.76 -14.12
CA ALA A 392 3.80 18.44 -14.45
C ALA A 392 2.56 17.60 -14.10
N GLN A 393 2.64 16.28 -14.28
CA GLN A 393 1.53 15.35 -13.99
C GLN A 393 1.32 15.15 -12.49
N THR A 394 2.41 15.02 -11.72
CA THR A 394 2.34 14.60 -10.31
C THR A 394 2.49 15.76 -9.32
N GLY A 395 3.00 16.93 -9.77
CA GLY A 395 3.22 18.09 -8.90
C GLY A 395 4.35 17.91 -7.87
N VAL A 396 5.12 16.83 -7.94
CA VAL A 396 6.18 16.52 -6.96
C VAL A 396 7.46 17.32 -7.23
N PRO A 397 8.30 17.59 -6.19
CA PRO A 397 9.55 18.31 -6.36
C PRO A 397 10.54 17.56 -7.26
N VAL A 398 11.28 18.34 -8.06
CA VAL A 398 12.38 17.83 -8.89
C VAL A 398 13.70 18.25 -8.26
N ILE A 399 14.55 17.27 -7.98
CA ILE A 399 15.86 17.46 -7.36
C ILE A 399 16.94 17.19 -8.41
N PRO A 400 17.71 18.19 -8.82
CA PRO A 400 18.82 17.99 -9.72
C PRO A 400 20.00 17.33 -8.98
N GLY A 401 20.53 16.26 -9.54
CA GLY A 401 21.76 15.60 -9.14
C GLY A 401 22.82 15.73 -10.22
N CYS A 402 24.05 15.98 -9.85
CA CYS A 402 25.16 16.06 -10.77
C CYS A 402 26.28 15.12 -10.31
N GLY A 403 26.69 14.19 -11.17
CA GLY A 403 27.91 13.41 -11.01
C GLY A 403 29.06 14.08 -11.75
N ALA A 404 30.13 14.44 -11.04
CA ALA A 404 31.38 14.90 -11.64
C ALA A 404 32.49 13.87 -11.36
N LEU A 405 33.21 13.47 -12.41
CA LEU A 405 34.42 12.65 -12.29
C LEU A 405 35.64 13.59 -12.28
N SER A 406 36.37 13.65 -11.18
CA SER A 406 37.66 14.32 -11.15
C SER A 406 38.76 13.27 -11.31
N GLY A 407 39.55 13.38 -12.38
CA GLY A 407 40.83 12.70 -12.47
C GLY A 407 41.83 13.32 -11.49
N SER A 408 42.78 12.56 -10.99
CA SER A 408 43.85 13.01 -10.07
C SER A 408 44.50 14.31 -10.57
N GLY A 409 44.23 15.42 -9.92
CA GLY A 409 44.93 16.67 -10.10
C GLY A 409 44.18 17.95 -10.48
N ARG A 410 42.86 17.92 -10.70
CA ARG A 410 42.07 19.16 -10.86
C ARG A 410 40.74 19.06 -10.10
N ALA A 411 40.53 19.99 -9.18
CA ALA A 411 39.24 20.16 -8.54
C ALA A 411 38.13 20.31 -9.61
N ALA A 412 37.11 19.45 -9.52
CA ALA A 412 35.93 19.58 -10.35
C ALA A 412 35.30 20.97 -10.10
N ARG A 413 35.13 21.78 -11.15
CA ARG A 413 34.33 23.00 -11.03
C ARG A 413 32.91 22.55 -10.71
N GLY A 414 32.36 23.08 -9.62
CA GLY A 414 31.02 22.73 -9.15
C GLY A 414 29.98 22.82 -10.27
N CYS A 415 28.96 21.99 -10.19
CA CYS A 415 27.76 22.15 -11.00
C CYS A 415 27.24 23.57 -10.85
N PRO A 416 26.84 24.23 -11.95
CA PRO A 416 26.13 25.51 -11.84
C PRO A 416 24.84 25.27 -11.06
N THR A 417 24.61 26.13 -10.08
CA THR A 417 23.39 26.19 -9.25
C THR A 417 22.17 26.52 -10.08
#